data_87a91493c9d2c0d6869ad2f1d5c74bd9
#
_entry.id   87a91493c9d2c0d6869ad2f1d5c74bd9
#
_cell.length_a   1.000
_cell.length_b   1.000
_cell.length_c   1.000
_cell.angle_alpha   90.00
_cell.angle_beta   90.00
_cell.angle_gamma   90.00
#
_symmetry.space_group_name_H-M   'P 1'
#
loop_
_entity.id
_entity.type
_entity.pdbx_description
1 polymer ?
#
loop_
_entity_poly.entity_id
_entity_poly.type
_entity_poly.pdbx_seq_one_letter_code
_entity_poly.pdbx_strand_id
1 'polypeptide(L)'
;MPNPPAARRRSVAETTAAIERAAVGLVAEHGYDAVTVDMVCEAAGVSQRTFFNHFKTKDAALLGHDLPTIDERAARAFIVSDGPLLAEAIGLVRIDPALIPVDPSLMVERIRAISAQPVLLAKQMERLAAIEGELREIIELRLRRQAGDAGADAAGADDLAEEAELITHILAGVMRYVGIAWAKRAAQGGPAAALDPDVAGRILARVLPKLG
;
A
#
# COMPACT_ATOMS: atom_id res chain seq x y z
N MET A 1 7.38 -17.20 48.03
CA MET A 1 6.44 -16.67 47.05
C MET A 1 7.21 -16.50 45.75
N PRO A 2 6.89 -17.19 44.64
CA PRO A 2 7.55 -16.97 43.37
C PRO A 2 7.14 -15.59 42.85
N ASN A 3 8.14 -14.82 42.41
CA ASN A 3 7.96 -13.52 41.78
C ASN A 3 7.12 -13.70 40.49
N PRO A 4 6.06 -12.88 40.25
CA PRO A 4 5.30 -12.99 39.00
C PRO A 4 6.23 -12.77 37.81
N PRO A 5 6.08 -13.51 36.72
CA PRO A 5 6.92 -13.35 35.52
C PRO A 5 6.84 -11.91 35.04
N ALA A 6 7.99 -11.27 34.90
CA ALA A 6 8.10 -9.92 34.37
C ALA A 6 7.35 -9.89 33.00
N ALA A 7 6.35 -9.02 32.88
CA ALA A 7 5.56 -8.86 31.67
C ALA A 7 6.54 -8.56 30.52
N ARG A 8 6.60 -9.46 29.53
CA ARG A 8 7.45 -9.33 28.34
C ARG A 8 7.13 -8.00 27.67
N ARG A 9 8.11 -7.13 27.58
CA ARG A 9 7.96 -5.83 26.91
C ARG A 9 7.63 -6.09 25.44
N ARG A 10 6.47 -5.61 24.97
CA ARG A 10 6.07 -5.71 23.56
C ARG A 10 7.13 -5.04 22.68
N SER A 11 7.43 -5.61 21.50
CA SER A 11 8.27 -4.98 20.50
C SER A 11 7.55 -3.75 19.89
N VAL A 12 8.28 -2.91 19.18
CA VAL A 12 7.71 -1.76 18.48
C VAL A 12 6.63 -2.23 17.49
N ALA A 13 6.92 -3.27 16.70
CA ALA A 13 5.99 -3.85 15.75
C ALA A 13 4.71 -4.42 16.40
N GLU A 14 4.87 -5.16 17.53
CA GLU A 14 3.72 -5.67 18.29
C GLU A 14 2.85 -4.55 18.87
N THR A 15 3.47 -3.46 19.30
CA THR A 15 2.75 -2.28 19.82
C THR A 15 2.00 -1.55 18.71
N THR A 16 2.64 -1.31 17.57
CA THR A 16 2.03 -0.72 16.35
C THR A 16 0.82 -1.54 15.93
N ALA A 17 0.97 -2.84 15.76
CA ALA A 17 -0.11 -3.74 15.35
C ALA A 17 -1.27 -3.78 16.37
N ALA A 18 -0.98 -3.66 17.68
CA ALA A 18 -2.02 -3.60 18.71
C ALA A 18 -2.83 -2.31 18.62
N ILE A 19 -2.19 -1.16 18.37
CA ILE A 19 -2.85 0.14 18.23
C ILE A 19 -3.72 0.14 16.95
N GLU A 20 -3.19 -0.33 15.82
CA GLU A 20 -3.93 -0.41 14.56
C GLU A 20 -5.18 -1.30 14.69
N ARG A 21 -5.02 -2.49 15.28
CA ARG A 21 -6.15 -3.41 15.48
C ARG A 21 -7.21 -2.80 16.38
N ALA A 22 -6.82 -2.13 17.47
CA ALA A 22 -7.75 -1.46 18.35
C ALA A 22 -8.50 -0.33 17.63
N ALA A 23 -7.80 0.49 16.85
CA ALA A 23 -8.40 1.59 16.10
C ALA A 23 -9.41 1.09 15.08
N VAL A 24 -9.05 0.09 14.27
CA VAL A 24 -9.92 -0.48 13.23
C VAL A 24 -11.13 -1.18 13.85
N GLY A 25 -10.94 -1.99 14.90
CA GLY A 25 -12.01 -2.69 15.58
C GLY A 25 -13.02 -1.73 16.21
N LEU A 26 -12.55 -0.70 16.92
CA LEU A 26 -13.43 0.31 17.52
C LEU A 26 -14.22 1.07 16.46
N VAL A 27 -13.61 1.43 15.34
CA VAL A 27 -14.32 2.12 14.23
C VAL A 27 -15.36 1.21 13.58
N ALA A 28 -15.07 -0.09 13.44
CA ALA A 28 -16.03 -1.05 12.92
C ALA A 28 -17.23 -1.22 13.84
N GLU A 29 -17.05 -1.12 15.16
CA GLU A 29 -18.09 -1.31 16.17
C GLU A 29 -18.89 -0.02 16.45
N HIS A 30 -18.21 1.13 16.59
CA HIS A 30 -18.81 2.37 17.08
C HIS A 30 -18.93 3.46 16.02
N GLY A 31 -18.33 3.28 14.85
CA GLY A 31 -18.20 4.30 13.81
C GLY A 31 -17.05 5.29 14.08
N TYR A 32 -16.59 5.94 13.01
CA TYR A 32 -15.39 6.78 13.03
C TYR A 32 -15.49 7.98 14.00
N ASP A 33 -16.64 8.67 14.04
CA ASP A 33 -16.79 9.90 14.84
C ASP A 33 -16.82 9.64 16.33
N ALA A 34 -17.30 8.48 16.76
CA ALA A 34 -17.40 8.09 18.16
C ALA A 34 -16.05 7.65 18.75
N VAL A 35 -15.09 7.24 17.94
CA VAL A 35 -13.79 6.70 18.41
C VAL A 35 -12.82 7.82 18.74
N THR A 36 -12.25 7.77 19.94
CA THR A 36 -11.21 8.68 20.42
C THR A 36 -9.87 7.98 20.55
N VAL A 37 -8.78 8.79 20.64
CA VAL A 37 -7.43 8.25 20.92
C VAL A 37 -7.40 7.53 22.28
N ASP A 38 -8.16 8.03 23.28
CA ASP A 38 -8.20 7.40 24.60
C ASP A 38 -8.81 6.01 24.55
N MET A 39 -9.90 5.83 23.82
CA MET A 39 -10.52 4.51 23.59
C MET A 39 -9.53 3.55 22.92
N VAL A 40 -8.79 4.04 21.91
CA VAL A 40 -7.77 3.23 21.22
C VAL A 40 -6.65 2.85 22.18
N CYS A 41 -6.18 3.78 23.02
CA CYS A 41 -5.15 3.52 24.01
C CYS A 41 -5.58 2.46 25.03
N GLU A 42 -6.79 2.56 25.55
CA GLU A 42 -7.38 1.61 26.48
C GLU A 42 -7.48 0.21 25.85
N ALA A 43 -8.07 0.12 24.67
CA ALA A 43 -8.24 -1.15 23.94
C ALA A 43 -6.90 -1.80 23.55
N ALA A 44 -5.90 -1.00 23.17
CA ALA A 44 -4.56 -1.47 22.84
C ALA A 44 -3.69 -1.80 24.05
N GLY A 45 -4.09 -1.35 25.26
CA GLY A 45 -3.31 -1.48 26.50
C GLY A 45 -2.02 -0.66 26.46
N VAL A 46 -2.08 0.58 25.94
CA VAL A 46 -0.95 1.51 25.83
C VAL A 46 -1.29 2.87 26.43
N SER A 47 -0.24 3.65 26.81
CA SER A 47 -0.43 5.04 27.20
C SER A 47 -0.62 5.95 25.99
N GLN A 48 -1.24 7.13 26.16
CA GLN A 48 -1.29 8.16 25.12
C GLN A 48 0.11 8.53 24.60
N ARG A 49 1.11 8.63 25.50
CA ARG A 49 2.50 8.87 25.11
C ARG A 49 3.02 7.78 24.16
N THR A 50 2.68 6.52 24.43
CA THR A 50 3.04 5.40 23.56
C THR A 50 2.33 5.51 22.23
N PHE A 51 1.02 5.82 22.24
CA PHE A 51 0.25 6.04 21.01
C PHE A 51 0.91 7.12 20.13
N PHE A 52 1.17 8.32 20.69
CA PHE A 52 1.74 9.44 19.93
C PHE A 52 3.20 9.23 19.50
N ASN A 53 3.93 8.29 20.08
CA ASN A 53 5.22 7.84 19.59
C ASN A 53 5.09 6.99 18.30
N HIS A 54 3.97 6.32 18.11
CA HIS A 54 3.69 5.47 16.93
C HIS A 54 2.86 6.19 15.88
N PHE A 55 1.83 6.92 16.30
CA PHE A 55 0.87 7.55 15.39
C PHE A 55 0.58 8.98 15.81
N LYS A 56 0.61 9.93 14.86
CA LYS A 56 0.30 11.34 15.11
C LYS A 56 -1.18 11.59 15.40
N THR A 57 -2.07 10.78 14.82
CA THR A 57 -3.52 10.93 14.88
C THR A 57 -4.20 9.57 14.87
N LYS A 58 -5.51 9.51 15.22
CA LYS A 58 -6.31 8.29 15.05
C LYS A 58 -6.41 7.88 13.57
N ASP A 59 -6.43 8.86 12.67
CA ASP A 59 -6.49 8.59 11.24
C ASP A 59 -5.24 7.86 10.76
N ALA A 60 -4.06 8.27 11.25
CA ALA A 60 -2.82 7.58 10.95
C ALA A 60 -2.84 6.11 11.44
N ALA A 61 -3.43 5.85 12.61
CA ALA A 61 -3.59 4.49 13.13
C ALA A 61 -4.60 3.66 12.31
N LEU A 62 -5.65 4.29 11.81
CA LEU A 62 -6.65 3.65 10.93
C LEU A 62 -6.10 3.37 9.53
N LEU A 63 -5.38 4.32 8.95
CA LEU A 63 -4.77 4.18 7.63
C LEU A 63 -3.60 3.19 7.63
N GLY A 64 -2.94 2.99 8.77
CA GLY A 64 -1.80 2.09 8.91
C GLY A 64 -0.48 2.67 8.37
N HIS A 65 0.61 1.92 8.57
CA HIS A 65 1.95 2.27 8.07
C HIS A 65 2.27 1.62 6.71
N ASP A 66 1.42 0.75 6.23
CA ASP A 66 1.61 -0.14 5.08
C ASP A 66 1.47 0.60 3.74
N LEU A 67 2.22 1.69 3.58
CA LEU A 67 2.36 2.31 2.28
C LEU A 67 3.36 1.53 1.43
N PRO A 68 3.01 1.27 0.17
CA PRO A 68 4.01 0.86 -0.80
C PRO A 68 5.11 1.93 -0.88
N THR A 69 6.32 1.49 -1.18
CA THR A 69 7.46 2.36 -1.48
C THR A 69 8.06 1.97 -2.82
N ILE A 70 8.80 2.86 -3.45
CA ILE A 70 9.53 2.55 -4.66
C ILE A 70 10.94 2.10 -4.29
N ASP A 71 11.36 0.97 -4.84
CA ASP A 71 12.73 0.47 -4.71
C ASP A 71 13.63 1.24 -5.68
N GLU A 72 14.47 2.13 -5.14
CA GLU A 72 15.36 2.97 -5.95
C GLU A 72 16.32 2.17 -6.84
N ARG A 73 16.79 1.00 -6.40
CA ARG A 73 17.68 0.16 -7.20
C ARG A 73 16.92 -0.46 -8.36
N ALA A 74 15.70 -0.94 -8.10
CA ALA A 74 14.82 -1.45 -9.14
C ALA A 74 14.44 -0.34 -10.13
N ALA A 75 14.17 0.89 -9.65
CA ALA A 75 13.86 2.04 -10.49
C ALA A 75 15.01 2.38 -11.46
N ARG A 76 16.25 2.43 -10.95
CA ARG A 76 17.43 2.65 -11.81
C ARG A 76 17.60 1.55 -12.86
N ALA A 77 17.41 0.29 -12.49
CA ALA A 77 17.48 -0.82 -13.44
C ALA A 77 16.34 -0.75 -14.48
N PHE A 78 15.14 -0.39 -14.04
CA PHE A 78 13.96 -0.23 -14.90
C PHE A 78 14.15 0.84 -15.97
N ILE A 79 14.70 2.03 -15.61
CA ILE A 79 14.91 3.13 -16.54
C ILE A 79 15.78 2.71 -17.74
N VAL A 80 16.79 1.86 -17.52
CA VAL A 80 17.72 1.43 -18.56
C VAL A 80 17.33 0.09 -19.22
N SER A 81 16.25 -0.53 -18.81
CA SER A 81 15.79 -1.83 -19.36
C SER A 81 15.02 -1.63 -20.67
N ASP A 82 15.11 -2.62 -21.55
CA ASP A 82 14.31 -2.76 -22.77
C ASP A 82 13.29 -3.91 -22.67
N GLY A 83 13.12 -4.46 -21.47
CA GLY A 83 12.17 -5.54 -21.20
C GLY A 83 10.70 -5.09 -21.21
N PRO A 84 9.77 -5.97 -20.87
CA PRO A 84 8.33 -5.67 -20.87
C PRO A 84 7.96 -4.64 -19.81
N LEU A 85 7.67 -3.41 -20.23
CA LEU A 85 7.50 -2.23 -19.38
C LEU A 85 6.53 -2.47 -18.21
N LEU A 86 5.31 -2.93 -18.48
CA LEU A 86 4.29 -3.12 -17.44
C LEU A 86 4.66 -4.21 -16.43
N ALA A 87 5.30 -5.30 -16.89
CA ALA A 87 5.71 -6.39 -16.00
C ALA A 87 6.84 -5.95 -15.06
N GLU A 88 7.79 -5.17 -15.57
CA GLU A 88 8.90 -4.65 -14.78
C GLU A 88 8.45 -3.53 -13.84
N ALA A 89 7.53 -2.65 -14.28
CA ALA A 89 7.01 -1.55 -13.47
C ALA A 89 6.28 -2.03 -12.21
N ILE A 90 5.59 -3.17 -12.26
CA ILE A 90 4.99 -3.80 -11.06
C ILE A 90 6.06 -4.12 -10.02
N GLY A 91 7.24 -4.55 -10.46
CA GLY A 91 8.37 -4.88 -9.59
C GLY A 91 9.01 -3.68 -8.88
N LEU A 92 8.67 -2.44 -9.29
CA LEU A 92 9.16 -1.21 -8.63
C LEU A 92 8.51 -0.99 -7.28
N VAL A 93 7.23 -1.39 -7.15
CA VAL A 93 6.44 -1.14 -5.95
C VAL A 93 6.70 -2.22 -4.92
N ARG A 94 7.23 -1.83 -3.77
CA ARG A 94 7.52 -2.70 -2.64
C ARG A 94 6.54 -2.45 -1.51
N ILE A 95 6.00 -3.53 -0.95
CA ILE A 95 5.29 -3.50 0.32
C ILE A 95 6.19 -4.23 1.30
N ASP A 96 6.56 -3.56 2.40
CA ASP A 96 7.36 -4.21 3.44
C ASP A 96 6.52 -5.34 4.09
N PRO A 97 6.97 -6.61 4.00
CA PRO A 97 6.24 -7.72 4.59
C PRO A 97 6.03 -7.57 6.11
N ALA A 98 6.91 -6.84 6.80
CA ALA A 98 6.79 -6.58 8.22
C ALA A 98 5.62 -5.64 8.57
N LEU A 99 5.16 -4.86 7.61
CA LEU A 99 4.02 -3.93 7.76
C LEU A 99 2.68 -4.58 7.38
N ILE A 100 2.70 -5.74 6.71
CA ILE A 100 1.47 -6.47 6.38
C ILE A 100 0.90 -7.06 7.67
N PRO A 101 -0.36 -6.79 8.02
CA PRO A 101 -0.97 -7.36 9.21
C PRO A 101 -0.88 -8.89 9.19
N VAL A 102 -0.43 -9.47 10.30
CA VAL A 102 -0.40 -10.94 10.47
C VAL A 102 -1.81 -11.53 10.37
N ASP A 103 -2.81 -10.75 10.77
CA ASP A 103 -4.22 -11.08 10.66
C ASP A 103 -4.82 -10.43 9.41
N PRO A 104 -5.14 -11.22 8.37
CA PRO A 104 -5.71 -10.69 7.14
C PRO A 104 -7.10 -10.05 7.32
N SER A 105 -7.84 -10.42 8.38
CA SER A 105 -9.16 -9.84 8.67
C SER A 105 -9.05 -8.35 8.98
N LEU A 106 -7.96 -7.93 9.64
CA LEU A 106 -7.69 -6.53 9.94
C LEU A 106 -7.59 -5.67 8.67
N MET A 107 -7.01 -6.20 7.60
CA MET A 107 -6.93 -5.48 6.32
C MET A 107 -8.32 -5.28 5.70
N VAL A 108 -9.18 -6.30 5.76
CA VAL A 108 -10.57 -6.20 5.25
C VAL A 108 -11.37 -5.18 6.05
N GLU A 109 -11.26 -5.22 7.37
CA GLU A 109 -11.93 -4.26 8.27
C GLU A 109 -11.41 -2.84 8.05
N ARG A 110 -10.11 -2.68 7.88
CA ARG A 110 -9.48 -1.39 7.56
C ARG A 110 -10.00 -0.83 6.23
N ILE A 111 -10.03 -1.63 5.17
CA ILE A 111 -10.58 -1.21 3.87
C ILE A 111 -12.03 -0.77 4.01
N ARG A 112 -12.85 -1.51 4.78
CA ARG A 112 -14.24 -1.13 5.05
C ARG A 112 -14.34 0.19 5.79
N ALA A 113 -13.56 0.36 6.86
CA ALA A 113 -13.53 1.59 7.66
C ALA A 113 -13.12 2.80 6.82
N ILE A 114 -12.08 2.68 6.00
CA ILE A 114 -11.62 3.75 5.09
C ILE A 114 -12.70 4.07 4.06
N SER A 115 -13.28 3.05 3.41
CA SER A 115 -14.28 3.24 2.35
C SER A 115 -15.59 3.83 2.85
N ALA A 116 -15.93 3.60 4.11
CA ALA A 116 -17.13 4.14 4.73
C ALA A 116 -17.00 5.62 5.16
N GLN A 117 -15.76 6.16 5.19
CA GLN A 117 -15.49 7.51 5.70
C GLN A 117 -14.83 8.38 4.63
N PRO A 118 -15.54 9.37 4.04
CA PRO A 118 -14.99 10.20 2.96
C PRO A 118 -13.65 10.88 3.31
N VAL A 119 -13.49 11.31 4.57
CA VAL A 119 -12.26 11.95 5.05
C VAL A 119 -11.07 10.98 5.03
N LEU A 120 -11.27 9.73 5.47
CA LEU A 120 -10.22 8.71 5.45
C LEU A 120 -9.91 8.28 4.02
N LEU A 121 -10.94 8.14 3.19
CA LEU A 121 -10.77 7.81 1.78
C LEU A 121 -9.95 8.89 1.05
N ALA A 122 -10.27 10.19 1.27
CA ALA A 122 -9.51 11.29 0.67
C ALA A 122 -8.04 11.26 1.09
N LYS A 123 -7.75 11.07 2.39
CA LYS A 123 -6.38 10.94 2.90
C LYS A 123 -5.65 9.72 2.32
N GLN A 124 -6.33 8.60 2.16
CA GLN A 124 -5.74 7.42 1.52
C GLN A 124 -5.42 7.69 0.05
N MET A 125 -6.29 8.36 -0.68
CA MET A 125 -6.05 8.74 -2.08
C MET A 125 -4.85 9.71 -2.19
N GLU A 126 -4.76 10.71 -1.30
CA GLU A 126 -3.62 11.62 -1.25
C GLU A 126 -2.29 10.88 -1.01
N ARG A 127 -2.28 9.91 -0.08
CA ARG A 127 -1.10 9.08 0.19
C ARG A 127 -0.68 8.24 -1.03
N LEU A 128 -1.65 7.68 -1.75
CA LEU A 128 -1.38 6.89 -2.96
C LEU A 128 -0.92 7.77 -4.12
N ALA A 129 -1.49 8.97 -4.27
CA ALA A 129 -1.12 9.91 -5.34
C ALA A 129 0.37 10.30 -5.31
N ALA A 130 0.98 10.37 -4.11
CA ALA A 130 2.41 10.63 -4.00
C ALA A 130 3.26 9.52 -4.65
N ILE A 131 2.89 8.26 -4.42
CA ILE A 131 3.58 7.09 -4.99
C ILE A 131 3.31 6.99 -6.49
N GLU A 132 2.08 7.26 -6.91
CA GLU A 132 1.70 7.30 -8.33
C GLU A 132 2.49 8.38 -9.08
N GLY A 133 2.69 9.56 -8.45
CA GLY A 133 3.52 10.63 -9.00
C GLY A 133 4.98 10.20 -9.22
N GLU A 134 5.60 9.58 -8.22
CA GLU A 134 6.96 9.06 -8.31
C GLU A 134 7.07 7.96 -9.38
N LEU A 135 6.11 7.04 -9.43
CA LEU A 135 6.06 5.98 -10.42
C LEU A 135 5.93 6.52 -11.85
N ARG A 136 5.07 7.54 -12.04
CA ARG A 136 4.89 8.23 -13.31
C ARG A 136 6.21 8.84 -13.81
N GLU A 137 6.94 9.54 -12.94
CA GLU A 137 8.23 10.13 -13.30
C GLU A 137 9.26 9.08 -13.73
N ILE A 138 9.31 7.94 -13.05
CA ILE A 138 10.23 6.84 -13.39
C ILE A 138 9.85 6.21 -14.74
N ILE A 139 8.56 6.02 -14.99
CA ILE A 139 8.07 5.49 -16.28
C ILE A 139 8.39 6.48 -17.41
N GLU A 140 8.13 7.76 -17.21
CA GLU A 140 8.42 8.80 -18.19
C GLU A 140 9.91 8.87 -18.54
N LEU A 141 10.80 8.76 -17.56
CA LEU A 141 12.24 8.71 -17.79
C LEU A 141 12.63 7.54 -18.71
N ARG A 142 12.05 6.36 -18.51
CA ARG A 142 12.27 5.22 -19.39
C ARG A 142 11.76 5.45 -20.80
N LEU A 143 10.54 5.95 -20.94
CA LEU A 143 9.94 6.25 -22.26
C LEU A 143 10.78 7.26 -23.03
N ARG A 144 11.21 8.34 -22.38
CA ARG A 144 12.10 9.35 -22.96
C ARG A 144 13.44 8.77 -23.41
N ARG A 145 14.04 7.89 -22.62
CA ARG A 145 15.29 7.21 -23.03
C ARG A 145 15.05 6.39 -24.30
N GLN A 146 14.01 5.55 -24.30
CA GLN A 146 13.69 4.69 -25.45
C GLN A 146 13.39 5.51 -26.72
N ALA A 147 12.69 6.65 -26.58
CA ALA A 147 12.43 7.56 -27.69
C ALA A 147 13.72 8.23 -28.20
N GLY A 148 14.61 8.65 -27.29
CA GLY A 148 15.92 9.22 -27.65
C GLY A 148 16.81 8.22 -28.38
N ASP A 149 16.85 6.96 -27.93
CA ASP A 149 17.58 5.87 -28.58
C ASP A 149 17.01 5.54 -29.98
N ALA A 150 15.70 5.78 -30.18
CA ALA A 150 15.02 5.61 -31.48
C ALA A 150 15.14 6.83 -32.40
N GLY A 151 15.78 7.95 -31.95
CA GLY A 151 15.95 9.16 -32.73
C GLY A 151 14.67 10.01 -32.88
N ALA A 152 13.71 9.88 -31.94
CA ALA A 152 12.48 10.66 -31.94
C ALA A 152 12.73 12.14 -31.59
N ASP A 153 12.08 13.04 -32.34
CA ASP A 153 12.18 14.49 -32.14
C ASP A 153 11.50 14.95 -30.83
N ALA A 154 11.93 16.09 -30.30
CA ALA A 154 11.45 16.70 -29.05
C ALA A 154 9.93 17.05 -29.05
N ALA A 155 9.24 16.98 -30.20
CA ALA A 155 7.81 17.25 -30.35
C ALA A 155 6.91 16.19 -29.65
N GLY A 156 7.44 15.01 -29.30
CA GLY A 156 6.69 13.97 -28.60
C GLY A 156 6.82 13.99 -27.07
N ALA A 157 7.41 15.03 -26.48
CA ALA A 157 7.65 15.04 -25.02
C ALA A 157 6.35 15.08 -24.20
N ASP A 158 5.33 15.79 -24.68
CA ASP A 158 4.01 15.86 -24.03
C ASP A 158 3.25 14.53 -24.17
N ASP A 159 3.36 13.89 -25.34
CA ASP A 159 2.76 12.58 -25.60
C ASP A 159 3.34 11.51 -24.67
N LEU A 160 4.66 11.53 -24.42
CA LEU A 160 5.31 10.59 -23.50
C LEU A 160 4.89 10.79 -22.03
N ALA A 161 4.59 12.01 -21.63
CA ALA A 161 4.06 12.30 -20.30
C ALA A 161 2.63 11.75 -20.14
N GLU A 162 1.77 11.90 -21.15
CA GLU A 162 0.42 11.33 -21.16
C GLU A 162 0.48 9.79 -21.17
N GLU A 163 1.37 9.19 -21.94
CA GLU A 163 1.59 7.74 -21.95
C GLU A 163 2.02 7.24 -20.56
N ALA A 164 2.97 7.93 -19.91
CA ALA A 164 3.43 7.60 -18.58
C ALA A 164 2.30 7.68 -17.53
N GLU A 165 1.46 8.72 -17.63
CA GLU A 165 0.29 8.90 -16.77
C GLU A 165 -0.71 7.76 -16.94
N LEU A 166 -1.08 7.42 -18.17
CA LEU A 166 -2.00 6.32 -18.44
C LEU A 166 -1.45 4.97 -17.96
N ILE A 167 -0.18 4.69 -18.20
CA ILE A 167 0.49 3.48 -17.73
C ILE A 167 0.46 3.41 -16.20
N THR A 168 0.71 4.52 -15.52
CA THR A 168 0.66 4.60 -14.04
C THR A 168 -0.74 4.28 -13.52
N HIS A 169 -1.80 4.82 -14.12
CA HIS A 169 -3.18 4.54 -13.74
C HIS A 169 -3.57 3.07 -13.98
N ILE A 170 -3.10 2.47 -15.06
CA ILE A 170 -3.28 1.03 -15.31
C ILE A 170 -2.64 0.21 -14.19
N LEU A 171 -1.39 0.53 -13.84
CA LEU A 171 -0.67 -0.15 -12.75
C LEU A 171 -1.35 0.03 -11.40
N ALA A 172 -1.78 1.25 -11.06
CA ALA A 172 -2.54 1.53 -9.84
C ALA A 172 -3.85 0.71 -9.78
N GLY A 173 -4.55 0.60 -10.91
CA GLY A 173 -5.74 -0.26 -11.05
C GLY A 173 -5.45 -1.73 -10.80
N VAL A 174 -4.37 -2.24 -11.38
CA VAL A 174 -3.92 -3.63 -11.18
C VAL A 174 -3.54 -3.88 -9.72
N MET A 175 -2.74 -3.01 -9.12
CA MET A 175 -2.32 -3.14 -7.72
C MET A 175 -3.51 -3.12 -6.76
N ARG A 176 -4.47 -2.22 -6.99
CA ARG A 176 -5.73 -2.17 -6.22
C ARG A 176 -6.53 -3.47 -6.36
N TYR A 177 -6.66 -4.00 -7.57
CA TYR A 177 -7.35 -5.27 -7.81
C TYR A 177 -6.67 -6.41 -7.06
N VAL A 178 -5.34 -6.52 -7.14
CA VAL A 178 -4.55 -7.56 -6.48
C VAL A 178 -4.69 -7.47 -4.96
N GLY A 179 -4.61 -6.25 -4.39
CA GLY A 179 -4.77 -6.02 -2.95
C GLY A 179 -6.16 -6.44 -2.44
N ILE A 180 -7.22 -6.04 -3.15
CA ILE A 180 -8.60 -6.42 -2.80
C ILE A 180 -8.81 -7.93 -2.95
N ALA A 181 -8.31 -8.54 -4.02
CA ALA A 181 -8.43 -9.97 -4.25
C ALA A 181 -7.66 -10.81 -3.21
N TRP A 182 -6.50 -10.31 -2.79
CA TRP A 182 -5.73 -10.88 -1.69
C TRP A 182 -6.50 -10.81 -0.37
N ALA A 183 -6.98 -9.62 0.01
CA ALA A 183 -7.74 -9.41 1.23
C ALA A 183 -9.00 -10.31 1.30
N LYS A 184 -9.74 -10.43 0.18
CA LYS A 184 -10.91 -11.32 0.10
C LYS A 184 -10.56 -12.80 0.31
N ARG A 185 -9.46 -13.29 -0.30
CA ARG A 185 -9.03 -14.68 -0.14
C ARG A 185 -8.56 -14.97 1.28
N ALA A 186 -7.81 -14.04 1.86
CA ALA A 186 -7.35 -14.14 3.23
C ALA A 186 -8.50 -14.19 4.23
N ALA A 187 -9.56 -13.39 4.04
CA ALA A 187 -10.77 -13.42 4.85
C ALA A 187 -11.58 -14.73 4.73
N GLN A 188 -11.38 -15.49 3.66
CA GLN A 188 -12.03 -16.80 3.44
C GLN A 188 -11.21 -17.98 3.99
N GLY A 189 -10.17 -17.72 4.81
CA GLY A 189 -9.32 -18.76 5.39
C GLY A 189 -8.35 -19.41 4.41
N GLY A 190 -8.18 -18.81 3.23
CA GLY A 190 -7.12 -19.22 2.30
C GLY A 190 -5.73 -18.92 2.90
N PRO A 191 -4.67 -19.64 2.49
CA PRO A 191 -3.34 -19.32 2.94
C PRO A 191 -3.07 -17.84 2.67
N ALA A 192 -2.66 -17.11 3.70
CA ALA A 192 -2.12 -15.76 3.57
C ALA A 192 -0.77 -15.85 2.82
N ALA A 193 -0.83 -16.32 1.58
CA ALA A 193 0.31 -16.22 0.68
C ALA A 193 0.67 -14.74 0.62
N ALA A 194 1.93 -14.44 0.86
CA ALA A 194 2.49 -13.11 0.64
C ALA A 194 1.91 -12.56 -0.67
N LEU A 195 1.66 -11.26 -0.74
CA LEU A 195 1.32 -10.61 -2.00
C LEU A 195 2.36 -11.06 -3.03
N ASP A 196 1.98 -12.07 -3.83
CA ASP A 196 2.87 -12.62 -4.84
C ASP A 196 2.92 -11.57 -5.99
N PRO A 197 4.04 -10.87 -6.16
CA PRO A 197 4.17 -9.86 -7.21
C PRO A 197 3.93 -10.44 -8.60
N ASP A 198 4.18 -11.75 -8.78
CA ASP A 198 3.92 -12.44 -10.04
C ASP A 198 2.42 -12.58 -10.36
N VAL A 199 1.52 -12.46 -9.38
CA VAL A 199 0.07 -12.50 -9.63
C VAL A 199 -0.35 -11.36 -10.54
N ALA A 200 0.15 -10.14 -10.30
CA ALA A 200 -0.15 -8.98 -11.12
C ALA A 200 0.35 -9.16 -12.55
N GLY A 201 1.60 -9.61 -12.72
CA GLY A 201 2.18 -9.90 -14.02
C GLY A 201 1.40 -10.97 -14.80
N ARG A 202 1.01 -12.07 -14.14
CA ARG A 202 0.19 -13.13 -14.76
C ARG A 202 -1.20 -12.64 -15.18
N ILE A 203 -1.82 -11.74 -14.41
CA ILE A 203 -3.12 -11.17 -14.76
C ILE A 203 -2.96 -10.25 -15.98
N LEU A 204 -1.99 -9.36 -15.99
CA LEU A 204 -1.71 -8.49 -17.13
C LEU A 204 -1.43 -9.27 -18.40
N ALA A 205 -0.58 -10.29 -18.34
CA ALA A 205 -0.25 -11.14 -19.48
C ALA A 205 -1.49 -11.82 -20.11
N ARG A 206 -2.55 -12.07 -19.32
CA ARG A 206 -3.81 -12.64 -19.81
C ARG A 206 -4.83 -11.61 -20.31
N VAL A 207 -4.75 -10.38 -19.80
CA VAL A 207 -5.74 -9.32 -20.09
C VAL A 207 -5.30 -8.44 -21.26
N LEU A 208 -4.04 -8.04 -21.30
CA LEU A 208 -3.52 -7.16 -22.35
C LEU A 208 -3.82 -7.64 -23.78
N PRO A 209 -3.65 -8.95 -24.13
CA PRO A 209 -3.98 -9.44 -25.48
C PRO A 209 -5.49 -9.39 -25.83
N LYS A 210 -6.36 -9.11 -24.84
CA LYS A 210 -7.82 -9.01 -25.07
C LYS A 210 -8.29 -7.57 -25.22
N LEU A 211 -7.40 -6.61 -25.01
CA LEU A 211 -7.70 -5.18 -25.10
C LEU A 211 -7.23 -4.55 -26.42
N GLY A 212 -6.43 -5.25 -27.19
CA GLY A 212 -5.97 -4.94 -28.54
C GLY A 212 -5.96 -6.15 -29.38
#